data_7239a7a18db5f7d9dcf6ffd1db5c4f14
#
_entry.id   7239a7a18db5f7d9dcf6ffd1db5c4f14
#
_cell.length_a   1.000
_cell.length_b   1.000
_cell.length_c   1.000
_cell.angle_alpha   90.00
_cell.angle_beta   90.00
_cell.angle_gamma   90.00
#
_symmetry.space_group_name_H-M   'P 1'
#
loop_
_entity.id
_entity.type
_entity.pdbx_description
1 polymer ?
#
loop_
_entity_poly.entity_id
_entity_poly.type
_entity_poly.pdbx_seq_one_letter_code
_entity_poly.pdbx_strand_id
1 'polypeptide(L)'
;MLSCGTGAWRVRTSMNRLAKELGVTCTVDVGLMSIEFNCFDGKECVSQSLSIANTGVNTSKLYRMEQFVDNFPKQEAHLTGEEIHRRLDEIESIHTLYSPAKLGLAAALACCAFTFLLGGGPIEMVLAFIAAGIGNVIRTKLIKHHYTLFFKMLRYRSLPPADLYRMSASGRNVIPYSVLS
;
A
#
# COMPACT_ATOMS: atom_id res chain seq x y z
N MET A 1 0.81 -3.57 7.00
CA MET A 1 1.22 -4.43 5.86
C MET A 1 0.72 -3.90 4.51
N LEU A 2 -0.57 -3.77 4.25
CA LEU A 2 -1.09 -3.33 2.95
C LEU A 2 -0.55 -1.94 2.55
N SER A 3 -0.48 -1.00 3.47
CA SER A 3 0.15 0.32 3.24
C SER A 3 1.64 0.27 2.88
N CYS A 4 2.30 -0.86 3.08
CA CYS A 4 3.73 -1.07 2.74
C CYS A 4 3.93 -1.73 1.37
N GLY A 5 2.87 -1.87 0.55
CA GLY A 5 2.95 -2.40 -0.81
C GLY A 5 3.04 -3.92 -0.90
N THR A 6 2.58 -4.64 0.13
CA THR A 6 2.50 -6.11 0.07
C THR A 6 1.25 -6.58 -0.66
N GLY A 7 1.28 -7.82 -1.16
CA GLY A 7 0.12 -8.42 -1.82
C GLY A 7 -1.01 -8.76 -0.83
N ALA A 8 -2.25 -8.66 -1.30
CA ALA A 8 -3.46 -8.92 -0.51
C ALA A 8 -3.46 -10.30 0.17
N TRP A 9 -2.94 -11.32 -0.51
CA TRP A 9 -2.86 -12.67 0.03
C TRP A 9 -1.99 -12.77 1.30
N ARG A 10 -0.87 -12.03 1.37
CA ARG A 10 0.00 -11.98 2.56
C ARG A 10 -0.71 -11.35 3.74
N VAL A 11 -1.43 -10.26 3.51
CA VAL A 11 -2.22 -9.60 4.55
C VAL A 11 -3.26 -10.56 5.11
N ARG A 12 -4.03 -11.21 4.24
CA ARG A 12 -5.04 -12.20 4.64
C ARG A 12 -4.43 -13.36 5.42
N THR A 13 -3.33 -13.93 4.93
CA THR A 13 -2.65 -15.04 5.61
C THR A 13 -2.14 -14.62 7.00
N SER A 14 -1.52 -13.46 7.11
CA SER A 14 -1.01 -12.95 8.39
C SER A 14 -2.13 -12.70 9.40
N MET A 15 -3.24 -12.10 8.96
CA MET A 15 -4.40 -11.86 9.83
C MET A 15 -5.04 -13.17 10.28
N ASN A 16 -5.21 -14.15 9.40
CA ASN A 16 -5.76 -15.45 9.75
C ASN A 16 -4.86 -16.23 10.71
N ARG A 17 -3.53 -16.12 10.57
CA ARG A 17 -2.59 -16.75 11.52
C ARG A 17 -2.71 -16.12 12.90
N LEU A 18 -2.71 -14.80 13.01
CA LEU A 18 -2.89 -14.10 14.28
C LEU A 18 -4.25 -14.43 14.92
N ALA A 19 -5.33 -14.42 14.14
CA ALA A 19 -6.67 -14.76 14.60
C ALA A 19 -6.71 -16.18 15.19
N LYS A 20 -6.07 -17.14 14.52
CA LYS A 20 -5.99 -18.53 14.98
C LYS A 20 -5.26 -18.64 16.33
N GLU A 21 -4.14 -17.94 16.50
CA GLU A 21 -3.38 -17.94 17.76
C GLU A 21 -4.15 -17.25 18.90
N LEU A 22 -4.99 -16.26 18.58
CA LEU A 22 -5.88 -15.60 19.54
C LEU A 22 -7.19 -16.36 19.82
N GLY A 23 -7.40 -17.51 19.15
CA GLY A 23 -8.60 -18.32 19.33
C GLY A 23 -9.87 -17.72 18.71
N VAL A 24 -9.72 -16.77 17.76
CA VAL A 24 -10.84 -16.12 17.09
C VAL A 24 -10.93 -16.54 15.61
N THR A 25 -12.14 -16.58 15.07
CA THR A 25 -12.36 -16.80 13.65
C THR A 25 -12.42 -15.44 12.95
N CYS A 26 -11.56 -15.24 11.97
CA CYS A 26 -11.49 -13.98 11.24
C CYS A 26 -11.69 -14.20 9.73
N THR A 27 -12.60 -13.45 9.13
CA THR A 27 -12.78 -13.37 7.67
C THR A 27 -12.27 -12.03 7.21
N VAL A 28 -11.35 -12.03 6.25
CA VAL A 28 -10.68 -10.82 5.76
C VAL A 28 -10.89 -10.68 4.27
N ASP A 29 -11.44 -9.57 3.84
CA ASP A 29 -11.43 -9.14 2.45
C ASP A 29 -10.50 -7.96 2.26
N VAL A 30 -9.63 -8.07 1.25
CA VAL A 30 -8.59 -7.08 0.97
C VAL A 30 -8.82 -6.52 -0.41
N GLY A 31 -9.35 -5.31 -0.45
CA GLY A 31 -9.48 -4.50 -1.66
C GLY A 31 -8.18 -3.80 -2.05
N LEU A 32 -8.23 -2.99 -3.09
CA LEU A 32 -7.08 -2.24 -3.60
C LEU A 32 -6.56 -1.20 -2.58
N MET A 33 -7.46 -0.52 -1.91
CA MET A 33 -7.17 0.54 -0.92
C MET A 33 -8.07 0.43 0.32
N SER A 34 -8.62 -0.74 0.60
CA SER A 34 -9.46 -1.01 1.75
C SER A 34 -9.20 -2.39 2.31
N ILE A 35 -9.46 -2.56 3.58
CA ILE A 35 -9.50 -3.86 4.25
C ILE A 35 -10.81 -3.91 5.02
N GLU A 36 -11.55 -4.97 4.83
CA GLU A 36 -12.74 -5.30 5.60
C GLU A 36 -12.48 -6.60 6.34
N PHE A 37 -12.79 -6.63 7.61
CA PHE A 37 -12.63 -7.85 8.39
C PHE A 37 -13.77 -8.02 9.37
N ASN A 38 -14.11 -9.28 9.57
CA ASN A 38 -15.09 -9.74 10.55
C ASN A 38 -14.41 -10.77 11.45
N CYS A 39 -14.32 -10.48 12.73
CA CYS A 39 -13.75 -11.39 13.72
C CYS A 39 -14.83 -11.83 14.71
N PHE A 40 -14.88 -13.13 15.00
CA PHE A 40 -15.83 -13.75 15.91
C PHE A 40 -15.09 -14.55 16.97
N ASP A 41 -15.35 -14.27 18.23
CA ASP A 41 -14.71 -14.93 19.38
C ASP A 41 -15.57 -16.02 20.03
N GLY A 42 -16.69 -16.39 19.40
CA GLY A 42 -17.67 -17.34 19.95
C GLY A 42 -18.83 -16.66 20.67
N LYS A 43 -18.76 -15.37 20.99
CA LYS A 43 -19.80 -14.59 21.66
C LYS A 43 -20.15 -13.33 20.90
N GLU A 44 -19.14 -12.57 20.52
CA GLU A 44 -19.30 -11.28 19.86
C GLU A 44 -18.69 -11.29 18.45
N CYS A 45 -19.29 -10.54 17.55
CA CYS A 45 -18.78 -10.35 16.20
C CYS A 45 -18.38 -8.89 16.04
N VAL A 46 -17.10 -8.66 15.73
CA VAL A 46 -16.56 -7.33 15.42
C VAL A 46 -16.32 -7.22 13.93
N SER A 47 -16.99 -6.26 13.30
CA SER A 47 -16.84 -5.95 11.88
C SER A 47 -16.24 -4.57 11.72
N GLN A 48 -15.17 -4.44 10.93
CA GLN A 48 -14.56 -3.15 10.67
C GLN A 48 -14.09 -3.05 9.22
N SER A 49 -14.27 -1.86 8.66
CA SER A 49 -13.76 -1.48 7.35
C SER A 49 -12.76 -0.33 7.51
N LEU A 50 -11.57 -0.49 6.94
CA LEU A 50 -10.49 0.48 7.00
C LEU A 50 -10.10 0.90 5.58
N SER A 51 -10.08 2.20 5.33
CA SER A 51 -9.58 2.76 4.07
C SER A 51 -8.12 3.19 4.22
N ILE A 52 -7.29 2.85 3.25
CA ILE A 52 -5.87 3.17 3.23
C ILE A 52 -5.65 4.34 2.29
N ALA A 53 -5.35 5.50 2.88
CA ALA A 53 -5.17 6.74 2.11
C ALA A 53 -3.87 6.75 1.29
N ASN A 54 -2.85 6.01 1.70
CA ASN A 54 -1.54 6.07 1.06
C ASN A 54 -0.87 4.69 1.06
N THR A 55 -0.40 4.27 -0.10
CA THR A 55 0.37 3.03 -0.27
C THR A 55 1.78 3.38 -0.72
N GLY A 56 2.77 2.86 -0.02
CA GLY A 56 4.18 3.05 -0.35
C GLY A 56 4.95 1.76 -0.12
N VAL A 57 6.08 1.59 -0.76
CA VAL A 57 6.93 0.42 -0.53
C VAL A 57 7.86 0.69 0.65
N ASN A 58 7.63 0.03 1.79
CA ASN A 58 8.52 0.04 2.94
C ASN A 58 8.83 -1.40 3.36
N THR A 59 9.87 -1.95 2.77
CA THR A 59 10.29 -3.34 3.00
C THR A 59 10.76 -3.59 4.42
N SER A 60 11.38 -2.61 5.09
CA SER A 60 11.83 -2.75 6.47
C SER A 60 10.66 -2.88 7.44
N LYS A 61 9.62 -2.05 7.26
CA LYS A 61 8.39 -2.14 8.04
C LYS A 61 7.67 -3.47 7.77
N LEU A 62 7.61 -3.87 6.51
CA LEU A 62 7.00 -5.13 6.12
C LEU A 62 7.71 -6.33 6.77
N TYR A 63 9.04 -6.36 6.70
CA TYR A 63 9.85 -7.41 7.31
C TYR A 63 9.64 -7.52 8.84
N ARG A 64 9.62 -6.38 9.53
CA ARG A 64 9.35 -6.36 10.98
C ARG A 64 7.95 -6.88 11.32
N MET A 65 6.96 -6.53 10.49
CA MET A 65 5.61 -7.02 10.67
C MET A 65 5.51 -8.53 10.40
N GLU A 66 6.19 -9.04 9.39
CA GLU A 66 6.27 -10.48 9.12
C GLU A 66 6.95 -11.22 10.27
N GLN A 67 8.08 -10.70 10.78
CA GLN A 67 8.74 -11.27 11.96
C GLN A 67 7.83 -11.30 13.19
N PHE A 68 7.05 -10.23 13.42
CA PHE A 68 6.09 -10.19 14.51
C PHE A 68 5.05 -11.31 14.36
N VAL A 69 4.45 -11.47 13.19
CA VAL A 69 3.46 -12.53 12.92
C VAL A 69 4.05 -13.93 13.06
N ASP A 70 5.29 -14.15 12.60
CA ASP A 70 5.95 -15.46 12.66
C ASP A 70 6.39 -15.84 14.06
N ASN A 71 6.76 -14.87 14.90
CA ASN A 71 7.18 -15.10 16.28
C ASN A 71 6.01 -15.08 17.27
N PHE A 72 4.84 -14.61 16.86
CA PHE A 72 3.67 -14.49 17.72
C PHE A 72 3.32 -15.78 18.46
N PRO A 73 3.26 -16.97 17.82
CA PRO A 73 2.95 -18.22 18.51
C PRO A 73 3.99 -18.64 19.53
N LYS A 74 5.25 -18.22 19.36
CA LYS A 74 6.39 -18.70 20.15
C LYS A 74 6.73 -17.82 21.34
N GLN A 75 6.62 -16.51 21.18
CA GLN A 75 7.14 -15.54 22.15
C GLN A 75 6.10 -14.52 22.61
N GLU A 76 5.06 -14.30 21.83
CA GLU A 76 4.18 -13.16 21.98
C GLU A 76 2.72 -13.55 22.31
N ALA A 77 2.38 -14.86 22.29
CA ALA A 77 1.04 -15.35 22.62
C ALA A 77 0.61 -15.06 24.08
N HIS A 78 1.58 -14.75 24.96
CA HIS A 78 1.33 -14.43 26.37
C HIS A 78 1.31 -12.93 26.67
N LEU A 79 1.50 -12.08 25.65
CA LEU A 79 1.50 -10.63 25.81
C LEU A 79 0.08 -10.12 26.07
N THR A 80 -0.01 -9.11 26.90
CA THR A 80 -1.27 -8.37 27.08
C THR A 80 -1.63 -7.58 25.82
N GLY A 81 -2.92 -7.31 25.62
CA GLY A 81 -3.38 -6.53 24.46
C GLY A 81 -2.67 -5.18 24.32
N GLU A 82 -2.39 -4.50 25.44
CA GLU A 82 -1.64 -3.22 25.44
C GLU A 82 -0.21 -3.37 24.92
N GLU A 83 0.44 -4.46 25.26
CA GLU A 83 1.81 -4.72 24.83
C GLU A 83 1.89 -5.09 23.36
N ILE A 84 0.88 -5.79 22.83
CA ILE A 84 0.71 -6.07 21.41
C ILE A 84 0.53 -4.74 20.66
N HIS A 85 -0.35 -3.85 21.12
CA HIS A 85 -0.54 -2.52 20.54
C HIS A 85 0.75 -1.71 20.53
N ARG A 86 1.46 -1.66 21.64
CA ARG A 86 2.75 -0.94 21.73
C ARG A 86 3.76 -1.43 20.70
N ARG A 87 3.91 -2.74 20.52
CA ARG A 87 4.81 -3.31 19.51
C ARG A 87 4.38 -3.02 18.09
N LEU A 88 3.09 -3.03 17.82
CA LEU A 88 2.56 -2.65 16.52
C LEU A 88 2.81 -1.17 16.23
N ASP A 89 2.66 -0.29 17.21
CA ASP A 89 2.96 1.14 17.11
C ASP A 89 4.45 1.39 16.87
N GLU A 90 5.34 0.65 17.55
CA GLU A 90 6.78 0.69 17.29
C GLU A 90 7.10 0.33 15.83
N ILE A 91 6.48 -0.72 15.30
CA ILE A 91 6.64 -1.12 13.90
C ILE A 91 6.03 -0.07 12.98
N GLU A 92 4.90 0.55 13.35
CA GLU A 92 4.27 1.60 12.56
C GLU A 92 5.14 2.85 12.49
N SER A 93 5.86 3.20 13.52
CA SER A 93 6.75 4.35 13.58
C SER A 93 8.01 4.22 12.69
N ILE A 94 8.30 3.03 12.15
CA ILE A 94 9.47 2.83 11.28
C ILE A 94 9.30 3.62 9.99
N HIS A 95 10.07 4.68 9.88
CA HIS A 95 10.16 5.48 8.66
C HIS A 95 11.05 4.83 7.60
N THR A 96 10.90 5.27 6.36
CA THR A 96 11.77 4.81 5.26
C THR A 96 13.24 5.12 5.57
N LEU A 97 14.08 4.07 5.58
CA LEU A 97 15.52 4.15 5.89
C LEU A 97 16.34 4.93 4.84
N TYR A 98 15.77 5.15 3.66
CA TYR A 98 16.50 5.71 2.54
C TYR A 98 16.04 7.13 2.22
N SER A 99 17.02 8.03 2.08
CA SER A 99 16.73 9.37 1.60
C SER A 99 16.23 9.36 0.15
N PRO A 100 15.41 10.35 -0.27
CA PRO A 100 14.92 10.44 -1.64
C PRO A 100 16.03 10.44 -2.70
N ALA A 101 17.20 10.98 -2.37
CA ALA A 101 18.36 11.00 -3.25
C ALA A 101 18.93 9.59 -3.47
N LYS A 102 19.04 8.77 -2.42
CA LYS A 102 19.50 7.38 -2.54
C LYS A 102 18.54 6.54 -3.36
N LEU A 103 17.23 6.73 -3.18
CA LEU A 103 16.20 6.07 -3.99
C LEU A 103 16.25 6.52 -5.46
N GLY A 104 16.52 7.81 -5.70
CA GLY A 104 16.69 8.35 -7.05
C GLY A 104 17.90 7.74 -7.76
N LEU A 105 19.02 7.64 -7.06
CA LEU A 105 20.24 7.03 -7.61
C LEU A 105 20.03 5.53 -7.91
N ALA A 106 19.41 4.80 -6.99
CA ALA A 106 19.10 3.39 -7.21
C ALA A 106 18.18 3.18 -8.43
N ALA A 107 17.15 4.02 -8.59
CA ALA A 107 16.25 3.98 -9.75
C ALA A 107 17.02 4.30 -11.05
N ALA A 108 17.91 5.30 -11.03
CA ALA A 108 18.72 5.66 -12.17
C ALA A 108 19.65 4.53 -12.61
N LEU A 109 20.34 3.87 -11.65
CA LEU A 109 21.18 2.72 -11.90
C LEU A 109 20.38 1.53 -12.46
N ALA A 110 19.21 1.25 -11.89
CA ALA A 110 18.35 0.18 -12.37
C ALA A 110 17.91 0.43 -13.83
N CYS A 111 17.46 1.62 -14.16
CA CYS A 111 17.04 1.97 -15.52
C CYS A 111 18.23 1.88 -16.52
N CYS A 112 19.40 2.34 -16.11
CA CYS A 112 20.62 2.20 -16.91
C CYS A 112 20.95 0.71 -17.20
N ALA A 113 20.88 -0.15 -16.16
CA ALA A 113 21.13 -1.59 -16.31
C ALA A 113 20.08 -2.26 -17.21
N PHE A 114 18.80 -1.90 -17.08
CA PHE A 114 17.75 -2.41 -17.98
C PHE A 114 17.98 -1.98 -19.43
N THR A 115 18.41 -0.73 -19.68
CA THR A 115 18.72 -0.25 -21.02
C THR A 115 19.84 -1.09 -21.63
N PHE A 116 20.86 -1.41 -20.86
CA PHE A 116 21.95 -2.31 -21.30
C PHE A 116 21.43 -3.70 -21.65
N LEU A 117 20.60 -4.31 -20.78
CA LEU A 117 20.04 -5.64 -21.01
C LEU A 117 19.15 -5.70 -22.27
N LEU A 118 18.51 -4.60 -22.62
CA LEU A 118 17.70 -4.48 -23.83
C LEU A 118 18.53 -4.20 -25.10
N GLY A 119 19.87 -4.18 -25.00
CA GLY A 119 20.77 -3.94 -26.13
C GLY A 119 21.00 -2.47 -26.46
N GLY A 120 20.67 -1.56 -25.54
CA GLY A 120 20.94 -0.13 -25.71
C GLY A 120 22.44 0.17 -25.66
N GLY A 121 22.87 1.17 -26.43
CA GLY A 121 24.25 1.64 -26.47
C GLY A 121 24.61 2.54 -25.27
N PRO A 122 25.88 2.96 -25.16
CA PRO A 122 26.34 3.74 -24.03
C PRO A 122 25.64 5.11 -23.91
N ILE A 123 25.22 5.69 -25.01
CA ILE A 123 24.51 6.98 -25.02
C ILE A 123 23.11 6.81 -24.44
N GLU A 124 22.39 5.78 -24.85
CA GLU A 124 21.05 5.45 -24.34
C GLU A 124 21.09 5.12 -22.83
N MET A 125 22.14 4.45 -22.37
CA MET A 125 22.35 4.16 -20.95
C MET A 125 22.50 5.44 -20.12
N VAL A 126 23.30 6.40 -20.58
CA VAL A 126 23.52 7.69 -19.90
C VAL A 126 22.23 8.50 -19.89
N LEU A 127 21.50 8.53 -21.00
CA LEU A 127 20.21 9.25 -21.08
C LEU A 127 19.17 8.62 -20.14
N ALA A 128 19.08 7.29 -20.10
CA ALA A 128 18.17 6.58 -19.20
C ALA A 128 18.52 6.84 -17.73
N PHE A 129 19.80 6.87 -17.38
CA PHE A 129 20.27 7.19 -16.04
C PHE A 129 19.84 8.59 -15.60
N ILE A 130 20.09 9.62 -16.42
CA ILE A 130 19.75 11.00 -16.11
C ILE A 130 18.24 11.18 -16.02
N ALA A 131 17.50 10.67 -17.01
CA ALA A 131 16.04 10.80 -17.06
C ALA A 131 15.36 10.12 -15.86
N ALA A 132 15.78 8.90 -15.50
CA ALA A 132 15.23 8.17 -14.36
C ALA A 132 15.58 8.84 -13.02
N GLY A 133 16.80 9.34 -12.86
CA GLY A 133 17.23 10.06 -11.66
C GLY A 133 16.42 11.33 -11.44
N ILE A 134 16.33 12.18 -12.44
CA ILE A 134 15.56 13.42 -12.41
C ILE A 134 14.07 13.13 -12.20
N GLY A 135 13.50 12.18 -12.97
CA GLY A 135 12.11 11.80 -12.89
C GLY A 135 11.71 11.31 -11.49
N ASN A 136 12.57 10.54 -10.84
CA ASN A 136 12.30 10.06 -9.46
C ASN A 136 12.35 11.18 -8.43
N VAL A 137 13.26 12.14 -8.56
CA VAL A 137 13.32 13.33 -7.69
C VAL A 137 12.07 14.19 -7.84
N ILE A 138 11.66 14.45 -9.08
CA ILE A 138 10.45 15.20 -9.39
C ILE A 138 9.21 14.48 -8.80
N ARG A 139 9.08 13.18 -9.06
CA ARG A 139 8.00 12.36 -8.50
C ARG A 139 7.92 12.47 -6.99
N THR A 140 9.05 12.34 -6.29
CA THR A 140 9.09 12.39 -4.83
C THR A 140 8.68 13.77 -4.29
N LYS A 141 9.11 14.84 -4.94
CA LYS A 141 8.70 16.20 -4.60
C LYS A 141 7.21 16.43 -4.85
N LEU A 142 6.69 15.96 -5.98
CA LEU A 142 5.27 16.09 -6.33
C LEU A 142 4.37 15.36 -5.35
N ILE A 143 4.76 14.15 -4.91
CA ILE A 143 4.00 13.39 -3.90
C ILE A 143 3.97 14.13 -2.56
N LYS A 144 5.09 14.70 -2.12
CA LYS A 144 5.15 15.49 -0.88
C LYS A 144 4.28 16.75 -0.91
N HIS A 145 4.08 17.35 -2.05
CA HIS A 145 3.31 18.58 -2.21
C HIS A 145 1.83 18.36 -2.57
N HIS A 146 1.28 17.15 -2.43
CA HIS A 146 -0.13 16.84 -2.72
C HIS A 146 -0.61 17.20 -4.13
N TYR A 147 0.28 17.30 -5.12
CA TYR A 147 -0.06 17.57 -6.51
C TYR A 147 -0.84 16.44 -7.21
N THR A 148 -1.14 15.36 -6.49
CA THR A 148 -1.96 14.25 -7.01
C THR A 148 -3.33 14.73 -7.50
N LEU A 149 -3.90 15.76 -6.86
CA LEU A 149 -5.14 16.40 -7.29
C LEU A 149 -4.98 17.17 -8.62
N PHE A 150 -3.84 17.80 -8.82
CA PHE A 150 -3.56 18.56 -10.05
C PHE A 150 -3.45 17.64 -11.27
N PHE A 151 -2.77 16.49 -11.13
CA PHE A 151 -2.71 15.48 -12.21
C PHE A 151 -4.06 14.83 -12.49
N LYS A 152 -4.89 14.61 -11.48
CA LYS A 152 -6.27 14.15 -11.67
C LYS A 152 -7.08 15.19 -12.44
N MET A 153 -6.98 16.47 -12.09
CA MET A 153 -7.67 17.55 -12.82
C MET A 153 -7.18 17.71 -14.26
N LEU A 154 -5.87 17.60 -14.52
CA LEU A 154 -5.31 17.65 -15.89
C LEU A 154 -5.82 16.48 -16.73
N ARG A 155 -5.92 15.27 -16.16
CA ARG A 155 -6.45 14.10 -16.85
C ARG A 155 -7.94 14.27 -17.18
N TYR A 156 -8.72 14.88 -16.29
CA TYR A 156 -10.13 15.21 -16.55
C TYR A 156 -10.29 16.26 -17.65
N ARG A 157 -9.37 17.21 -17.75
CA ARG A 157 -9.43 18.27 -18.76
C ARG A 157 -9.02 17.79 -20.17
N SER A 158 -8.25 16.71 -20.28
CA SER A 158 -7.84 16.12 -21.55
C SER A 158 -8.83 15.08 -22.12
N LEU A 159 -9.88 14.73 -21.36
CA LEU A 159 -10.94 13.85 -21.85
C LEU A 159 -11.93 14.66 -22.70
N PRO A 160 -12.32 14.18 -23.90
CA PRO A 160 -13.34 14.82 -24.69
C PRO A 160 -14.69 14.82 -23.94
N PRO A 161 -15.53 15.87 -24.13
CA PRO A 161 -16.77 16.02 -23.36
C PRO A 161 -17.74 14.84 -23.48
N ALA A 162 -17.66 14.05 -24.52
CA ALA A 162 -18.46 12.85 -24.72
C ALA A 162 -18.22 11.75 -23.67
N ASP A 163 -16.97 11.64 -23.19
CA ASP A 163 -16.60 10.62 -22.18
C ASP A 163 -17.01 11.04 -20.76
N LEU A 164 -17.07 12.34 -20.49
CA LEU A 164 -17.60 12.87 -19.23
C LEU A 164 -19.10 12.57 -19.05
N TYR A 165 -19.89 12.66 -20.13
CA TYR A 165 -21.30 12.29 -20.09
C TYR A 165 -21.52 10.79 -19.89
N ARG A 166 -20.63 9.96 -20.45
CA ARG A 166 -20.71 8.51 -20.32
C ARG A 166 -20.39 8.05 -18.89
N MET A 167 -19.41 8.66 -18.23
CA MET A 167 -19.08 8.40 -16.83
C MET A 167 -20.19 8.88 -15.89
N SER A 168 -20.80 10.04 -16.15
CA SER A 168 -21.93 10.56 -15.38
C SER A 168 -23.19 9.70 -15.55
N ALA A 169 -23.42 9.14 -16.72
CA ALA A 169 -24.57 8.25 -16.99
C ALA A 169 -24.39 6.87 -16.35
N SER A 170 -23.14 6.38 -16.24
CA SER A 170 -22.83 5.12 -15.53
C SER A 170 -22.96 5.23 -14.02
N GLY A 171 -22.77 6.43 -13.46
CA GLY A 171 -22.90 6.68 -12.01
C GLY A 171 -24.34 6.77 -11.48
N ARG A 172 -25.34 6.70 -12.35
CA ARG A 172 -26.76 6.80 -11.95
C ARG A 172 -27.41 5.49 -11.49
N ASN A 173 -26.69 4.38 -11.55
CA ASN A 173 -27.18 3.09 -11.04
C ASN A 173 -26.55 2.64 -9.73
N VAL A 174 -25.94 3.55 -8.98
CA VAL A 174 -25.53 3.24 -7.60
C VAL A 174 -26.75 3.50 -6.71
N ILE A 175 -27.49 2.44 -6.41
CA ILE A 175 -28.53 2.45 -5.39
C ILE A 175 -27.89 2.88 -4.07
N PRO A 176 -28.29 3.98 -3.43
CA PRO A 176 -27.76 4.34 -2.12
C PRO A 176 -28.15 3.26 -1.12
N TYR A 177 -27.18 2.73 -0.40
CA TYR A 177 -27.35 1.70 0.63
C TYR A 177 -28.20 2.13 1.85
N SER A 178 -28.89 3.26 1.78
CA SER A 178 -29.78 3.78 2.84
C SER A 178 -31.22 3.29 2.77
N VAL A 179 -31.56 2.33 1.91
CA VAL A 179 -32.94 1.84 1.75
C VAL A 179 -33.11 0.38 2.16
N LEU A 180 -32.11 -0.25 2.76
CA LEU A 180 -32.19 -1.62 3.31
C LEU A 180 -31.86 -1.59 4.81
N SER A 181 -32.68 -0.88 5.58
CA SER A 181 -32.81 -1.08 7.04
C SER A 181 -34.28 -1.30 7.35
#